data_6bca203eb7a9601f75fb204d4b0abc4a
#
_entry.id   6bca203eb7a9601f75fb204d4b0abc4a
#
_cell.length_a   1.000
_cell.length_b   1.000
_cell.length_c   1.000
_cell.angle_alpha   90.00
_cell.angle_beta   90.00
_cell.angle_gamma   90.00
#
_symmetry.space_group_name_H-M   'P 1'
#
loop_
_entity.id
_entity.type
_entity.pdbx_description
1 polymer ?
#
loop_
_entity_poly.entity_id
_entity_poly.type
_entity_poly.pdbx_seq_one_letter_code
_entity_poly.pdbx_strand_id
1 'polypeptide(L)'
;VADAVAVVLESNTDWGLSGVRHTQYSVDVAADNAALAILHAAGCAVLSEESERTGEFGADTIMVIMDPLDGSTNASRGVQWYATALCAIDQDGPRAALVVNQSSGKDRYWATRGDGAFHNGKRMSHSGCTELKQAVVGVSGLASFRPKWAQFRALGSAALDICLVAQGVLDGWIDFHSHGVWDYMASIMICEEAGVSFAEHEDRDLFVTEYASKRTPIVAATPELLEALQGIRSNHG
;
A
#
# COMPACT_ATOMS: atom_id res chain seq x y z
N VAL A 1 0.29 -12.87 -10.63
CA VAL A 1 0.20 -11.43 -10.98
C VAL A 1 1.53 -10.74 -10.76
N ALA A 2 2.01 -10.60 -9.53
CA ALA A 2 3.24 -9.87 -9.24
C ALA A 2 4.47 -10.36 -10.03
N ASP A 3 4.59 -11.67 -10.28
CA ASP A 3 5.67 -12.21 -11.11
C ASP A 3 5.54 -11.81 -12.60
N ALA A 4 4.31 -11.67 -13.11
CA ALA A 4 4.08 -11.18 -14.47
C ALA A 4 4.43 -9.69 -14.58
N VAL A 5 4.11 -8.89 -13.57
CA VAL A 5 4.55 -7.49 -13.47
C VAL A 5 6.08 -7.42 -13.45
N ALA A 6 6.76 -8.26 -12.65
CA ALA A 6 8.23 -8.31 -12.62
C ALA A 6 8.84 -8.51 -14.00
N VAL A 7 8.29 -9.44 -14.81
CA VAL A 7 8.74 -9.68 -16.20
C VAL A 7 8.58 -8.43 -17.07
N VAL A 8 7.46 -7.69 -16.91
CA VAL A 8 7.24 -6.42 -17.62
C VAL A 8 8.31 -5.41 -17.23
N LEU A 9 8.56 -5.24 -15.92
CA LEU A 9 9.54 -4.27 -15.41
C LEU A 9 10.97 -4.60 -15.85
N GLU A 10 11.37 -5.88 -15.83
CA GLU A 10 12.69 -6.34 -16.27
C GLU A 10 12.93 -6.12 -17.77
N SER A 11 11.89 -6.24 -18.58
CA SER A 11 11.97 -6.05 -20.04
C SER A 11 11.70 -4.61 -20.48
N ASN A 12 11.30 -3.72 -19.56
CA ASN A 12 10.91 -2.36 -19.90
C ASN A 12 12.12 -1.50 -20.28
N THR A 13 12.01 -0.81 -21.39
CA THR A 13 12.99 0.17 -21.86
C THR A 13 12.47 1.61 -21.92
N ASP A 14 11.17 1.79 -21.71
CA ASP A 14 10.50 3.10 -21.74
C ASP A 14 9.98 3.48 -20.33
N TRP A 15 10.69 4.37 -19.69
CA TRP A 15 10.32 4.95 -18.40
C TRP A 15 9.73 6.36 -18.54
N GLY A 16 9.29 6.72 -19.76
CA GLY A 16 8.61 7.99 -20.04
C GLY A 16 7.15 8.00 -19.60
N LEU A 17 6.58 9.21 -19.53
CA LEU A 17 5.15 9.39 -19.26
C LEU A 17 4.32 8.81 -20.42
N SER A 18 3.18 8.19 -20.10
CA SER A 18 2.27 7.59 -21.08
C SER A 18 1.60 8.61 -21.99
N GLY A 19 1.50 9.87 -21.54
CA GLY A 19 0.78 10.94 -22.23
C GLY A 19 -0.76 10.89 -22.07
N VAL A 20 -1.27 9.88 -21.37
CA VAL A 20 -2.72 9.72 -21.10
C VAL A 20 -3.12 10.46 -19.83
N ARG A 21 -2.37 10.29 -18.74
CA ARG A 21 -2.54 11.02 -17.46
C ARG A 21 -1.23 11.71 -17.10
N HIS A 22 -1.31 12.81 -16.38
CA HIS A 22 -0.16 13.68 -16.08
C HIS A 22 0.99 12.98 -15.33
N THR A 23 0.68 12.00 -14.48
CA THR A 23 1.67 11.28 -13.63
C THR A 23 1.87 9.82 -14.01
N GLN A 24 1.15 9.31 -15.01
CA GLN A 24 1.19 7.91 -15.44
C GLN A 24 2.39 7.66 -16.36
N TYR A 25 3.17 6.65 -16.06
CA TYR A 25 4.26 6.18 -16.91
C TYR A 25 3.78 5.11 -17.91
N SER A 26 4.47 4.95 -19.03
CA SER A 26 4.16 3.91 -20.02
C SER A 26 4.24 2.51 -19.42
N VAL A 27 5.15 2.30 -18.49
CA VAL A 27 5.34 1.02 -17.79
C VAL A 27 4.19 0.67 -16.86
N ASP A 28 3.52 1.66 -16.24
CA ASP A 28 2.36 1.43 -15.37
C ASP A 28 1.23 0.76 -16.16
N VAL A 29 0.96 1.28 -17.36
CA VAL A 29 -0.05 0.71 -18.28
C VAL A 29 0.31 -0.70 -18.72
N ALA A 30 1.59 -0.97 -19.01
CA ALA A 30 2.04 -2.30 -19.39
C ALA A 30 1.94 -3.31 -18.23
N ALA A 31 2.28 -2.88 -17.01
CA ALA A 31 2.16 -3.68 -15.80
C ALA A 31 0.68 -4.00 -15.47
N ASP A 32 -0.19 -2.99 -15.59
CA ASP A 32 -1.63 -3.14 -15.41
C ASP A 32 -2.22 -4.17 -16.38
N ASN A 33 -1.93 -4.06 -17.67
CA ASN A 33 -2.41 -5.00 -18.68
C ASN A 33 -1.97 -6.44 -18.40
N ALA A 34 -0.73 -6.64 -17.96
CA ALA A 34 -0.23 -7.98 -17.61
C ALA A 34 -0.94 -8.56 -16.39
N ALA A 35 -1.23 -7.72 -15.39
CA ALA A 35 -1.97 -8.11 -14.20
C ALA A 35 -3.44 -8.43 -14.52
N LEU A 36 -4.13 -7.56 -15.28
CA LEU A 36 -5.53 -7.73 -15.69
C LEU A 36 -5.75 -9.03 -16.46
N ALA A 37 -4.86 -9.39 -17.39
CA ALA A 37 -4.98 -10.62 -18.16
C ALA A 37 -5.07 -11.86 -17.27
N ILE A 38 -4.33 -11.91 -16.18
CA ILE A 38 -4.33 -13.01 -15.21
C ILE A 38 -5.59 -12.98 -14.34
N LEU A 39 -5.94 -11.80 -13.81
CA LEU A 39 -7.08 -11.66 -12.89
C LEU A 39 -8.40 -11.92 -13.58
N HIS A 40 -8.59 -11.43 -14.81
CA HIS A 40 -9.79 -11.70 -15.60
C HIS A 40 -9.89 -13.19 -15.99
N ALA A 41 -8.78 -13.83 -16.36
CA ALA A 41 -8.76 -15.27 -16.62
C ALA A 41 -9.12 -16.10 -15.38
N ALA A 42 -8.89 -15.57 -14.18
CA ALA A 42 -9.30 -16.16 -12.91
C ALA A 42 -10.75 -15.83 -12.51
N GLY A 43 -11.48 -15.04 -13.31
CA GLY A 43 -12.86 -14.63 -13.04
C GLY A 43 -12.99 -13.52 -11.99
N CYS A 44 -11.92 -12.79 -11.68
CA CYS A 44 -11.96 -11.69 -10.72
C CYS A 44 -12.48 -10.41 -11.37
N ALA A 45 -13.27 -9.63 -10.61
CA ALA A 45 -13.40 -8.20 -10.85
C ALA A 45 -12.12 -7.49 -10.38
N VAL A 46 -11.80 -6.34 -10.95
CA VAL A 46 -10.58 -5.59 -10.59
C VAL A 46 -10.91 -4.12 -10.39
N LEU A 47 -10.30 -3.51 -9.38
CA LEU A 47 -10.19 -2.06 -9.20
C LEU A 47 -8.70 -1.71 -9.21
N SER A 48 -8.25 -1.05 -10.26
CA SER A 48 -6.84 -0.69 -10.46
C SER A 48 -6.66 0.81 -10.51
N GLU A 49 -5.48 1.29 -10.11
CA GLU A 49 -5.08 2.68 -10.33
C GLU A 49 -5.18 3.07 -11.80
N GLU A 50 -4.76 2.18 -12.71
CA GLU A 50 -4.56 2.52 -14.11
C GLU A 50 -5.79 2.33 -14.97
N SER A 51 -6.54 1.24 -14.78
CA SER A 51 -7.69 0.85 -15.60
C SER A 51 -9.05 1.07 -14.92
N GLU A 52 -9.05 1.68 -13.73
CA GLU A 52 -10.27 1.89 -12.94
C GLU A 52 -10.95 0.56 -12.58
N ARG A 53 -12.27 0.49 -12.68
CA ARG A 53 -13.01 -0.72 -12.35
C ARG A 53 -13.33 -1.53 -13.61
N THR A 54 -12.96 -2.81 -13.57
CA THR A 54 -13.26 -3.78 -14.63
C THR A 54 -13.92 -5.04 -14.04
N GLY A 55 -14.83 -5.65 -14.80
CA GLY A 55 -15.58 -6.80 -14.32
C GLY A 55 -16.72 -6.45 -13.36
N GLU A 56 -17.56 -7.43 -13.06
CA GLU A 56 -18.69 -7.28 -12.13
C GLU A 56 -18.33 -7.90 -10.78
N PHE A 57 -18.55 -7.14 -9.71
CA PHE A 57 -18.39 -7.60 -8.34
C PHE A 57 -19.76 -7.88 -7.73
N GLY A 58 -20.02 -9.12 -7.39
CA GLY A 58 -21.26 -9.62 -6.81
C GLY A 58 -21.00 -10.66 -5.73
N ALA A 59 -22.07 -11.31 -5.24
CA ALA A 59 -22.02 -12.19 -4.07
C ALA A 59 -20.99 -13.33 -4.15
N ASP A 60 -20.78 -13.87 -5.35
CA ASP A 60 -19.88 -15.02 -5.58
C ASP A 60 -18.58 -14.63 -6.30
N THR A 61 -18.27 -13.32 -6.38
CA THR A 61 -17.13 -12.82 -7.15
C THR A 61 -16.09 -12.25 -6.19
N ILE A 62 -14.83 -12.54 -6.44
CA ILE A 62 -13.69 -11.85 -5.79
C ILE A 62 -13.38 -10.59 -6.60
N MET A 63 -13.23 -9.46 -5.91
CA MET A 63 -12.63 -8.28 -6.49
C MET A 63 -11.18 -8.17 -6.00
N VAL A 64 -10.27 -7.84 -6.90
CA VAL A 64 -8.88 -7.53 -6.55
C VAL A 64 -8.67 -6.02 -6.71
N ILE A 65 -8.32 -5.36 -5.62
CA ILE A 65 -7.87 -3.97 -5.63
C ILE A 65 -6.36 -4.01 -5.80
N MET A 66 -5.85 -3.31 -6.81
CA MET A 66 -4.43 -3.39 -7.13
C MET A 66 -3.81 -2.04 -7.50
N ASP A 67 -2.57 -1.88 -7.08
CA ASP A 67 -1.60 -0.99 -7.70
C ASP A 67 -0.54 -1.86 -8.38
N PRO A 68 -0.46 -1.86 -9.72
CA PRO A 68 0.55 -2.64 -10.43
C PRO A 68 1.97 -2.18 -10.11
N LEU A 69 2.17 -0.87 -9.87
CA LEU A 69 3.50 -0.29 -9.62
C LEU A 69 3.44 0.93 -8.66
N ASP A 70 3.16 0.68 -7.37
CA ASP A 70 3.29 1.70 -6.33
C ASP A 70 4.74 2.20 -6.22
N GLY A 71 4.92 3.50 -6.36
CA GLY A 71 6.25 4.11 -6.43
C GLY A 71 6.84 4.15 -7.83
N SER A 72 6.03 4.28 -8.89
CA SER A 72 6.47 4.37 -10.29
C SER A 72 7.48 5.48 -10.54
N THR A 73 7.40 6.60 -9.82
CA THR A 73 8.43 7.65 -9.84
C THR A 73 9.77 7.13 -9.34
N ASN A 74 9.81 6.35 -8.26
CA ASN A 74 11.03 5.71 -7.78
C ASN A 74 11.61 4.79 -8.84
N ALA A 75 10.79 3.92 -9.41
CA ALA A 75 11.18 2.99 -10.46
C ALA A 75 11.79 3.73 -11.67
N SER A 76 11.12 4.78 -12.16
CA SER A 76 11.60 5.59 -13.30
C SER A 76 12.91 6.33 -13.04
N ARG A 77 13.26 6.56 -11.78
CA ARG A 77 14.49 7.24 -11.33
C ARG A 77 15.58 6.28 -10.86
N GLY A 78 15.32 4.96 -10.85
CA GLY A 78 16.26 3.96 -10.37
C GLY A 78 16.39 3.90 -8.83
N VAL A 79 15.45 4.49 -8.09
CA VAL A 79 15.35 4.33 -6.63
C VAL A 79 14.75 2.95 -6.35
N GLN A 80 15.49 2.13 -5.61
CA GLN A 80 15.17 0.70 -5.40
C GLN A 80 14.07 0.50 -4.33
N TRP A 81 12.91 1.17 -4.50
CA TRP A 81 11.79 1.12 -3.56
C TRP A 81 10.46 1.34 -4.28
N TYR A 82 9.89 0.29 -4.83
CA TYR A 82 8.60 0.26 -5.55
C TYR A 82 8.00 -1.14 -5.53
N ALA A 83 6.69 -1.25 -5.60
CA ALA A 83 5.98 -2.50 -5.34
C ALA A 83 4.81 -2.77 -6.29
N THR A 84 4.38 -4.03 -6.35
CA THR A 84 3.03 -4.41 -6.74
C THR A 84 2.23 -4.69 -5.48
N ALA A 85 1.07 -4.05 -5.32
CA ALA A 85 0.15 -4.24 -4.21
C ALA A 85 -1.17 -4.83 -4.70
N LEU A 86 -1.64 -5.89 -4.03
CA LEU A 86 -2.85 -6.64 -4.38
C LEU A 86 -3.65 -6.93 -3.12
N CYS A 87 -4.94 -6.60 -3.10
CA CYS A 87 -5.87 -7.00 -2.05
C CYS A 87 -7.10 -7.66 -2.65
N ALA A 88 -7.29 -8.94 -2.40
CA ALA A 88 -8.51 -9.65 -2.76
C ALA A 88 -9.58 -9.41 -1.70
N ILE A 89 -10.77 -9.01 -2.13
CA ILE A 89 -11.93 -8.78 -1.27
C ILE A 89 -13.10 -9.67 -1.69
N ASP A 90 -13.87 -10.10 -0.71
CA ASP A 90 -15.17 -10.76 -0.86
C ASP A 90 -16.28 -9.92 -0.21
N GLN A 91 -17.45 -10.48 0.02
CA GLN A 91 -18.59 -9.77 0.63
C GLN A 91 -18.35 -9.38 2.10
N ASP A 92 -17.42 -10.06 2.77
CA ASP A 92 -17.05 -9.80 4.16
C ASP A 92 -15.84 -8.85 4.29
N GLY A 93 -15.37 -8.28 3.17
CA GLY A 93 -14.24 -7.33 3.12
C GLY A 93 -12.92 -7.96 2.67
N PRO A 94 -11.76 -7.40 3.10
CA PRO A 94 -10.44 -7.92 2.73
C PRO A 94 -10.26 -9.39 3.14
N ARG A 95 -9.84 -10.22 2.18
CA ARG A 95 -9.68 -11.67 2.35
C ARG A 95 -8.23 -12.12 2.31
N ALA A 96 -7.47 -11.56 1.38
CA ALA A 96 -6.04 -11.84 1.24
C ALA A 96 -5.34 -10.63 0.64
N ALA A 97 -4.13 -10.36 1.10
CA ALA A 97 -3.30 -9.28 0.62
C ALA A 97 -1.88 -9.75 0.29
N LEU A 98 -1.30 -9.12 -0.72
CA LEU A 98 0.09 -9.34 -1.12
C LEU A 98 0.71 -8.01 -1.55
N VAL A 99 1.86 -7.69 -0.98
CA VAL A 99 2.73 -6.60 -1.45
C VAL A 99 4.10 -7.19 -1.78
N VAL A 100 4.58 -6.94 -2.99
CA VAL A 100 5.87 -7.44 -3.47
C VAL A 100 6.78 -6.28 -3.81
N ASN A 101 7.93 -6.18 -3.16
CA ASN A 101 8.97 -5.25 -3.54
C ASN A 101 9.56 -5.69 -4.90
N GLN A 102 9.24 -4.98 -5.95
CA GLN A 102 9.65 -5.29 -7.32
C GLN A 102 11.11 -4.91 -7.60
N SER A 103 11.70 -4.04 -6.77
CA SER A 103 13.09 -3.65 -6.94
C SER A 103 14.09 -4.75 -6.57
N SER A 104 13.77 -5.55 -5.56
CA SER A 104 14.57 -6.70 -5.11
C SER A 104 14.03 -8.02 -5.64
N GLY A 105 12.74 -8.05 -6.04
CA GLY A 105 12.00 -9.23 -6.48
C GLY A 105 11.88 -10.34 -5.44
N LYS A 106 12.30 -10.09 -4.20
CA LYS A 106 12.41 -11.10 -3.13
C LYS A 106 11.55 -10.80 -1.91
N ASP A 107 11.34 -9.53 -1.56
CA ASP A 107 10.55 -9.18 -0.39
C ASP A 107 9.06 -9.29 -0.72
N ARG A 108 8.40 -10.24 -0.06
CA ARG A 108 6.97 -10.51 -0.17
C ARG A 108 6.31 -10.39 1.19
N TYR A 109 5.39 -9.47 1.31
CA TYR A 109 4.52 -9.27 2.47
C TYR A 109 3.15 -9.79 2.12
N TRP A 110 2.56 -10.63 2.95
CA TRP A 110 1.24 -11.15 2.67
C TRP A 110 0.46 -11.46 3.95
N ALA A 111 -0.85 -11.46 3.83
CA ALA A 111 -1.77 -11.86 4.88
C ALA A 111 -3.00 -12.56 4.29
N THR A 112 -3.62 -13.41 5.09
CA THR A 112 -4.95 -13.97 4.84
C THR A 112 -5.78 -13.74 6.08
N ARG A 113 -7.05 -13.40 5.92
CA ARG A 113 -7.98 -13.10 7.01
C ARG A 113 -7.96 -14.20 8.08
N GLY A 114 -7.59 -13.86 9.30
CA GLY A 114 -7.52 -14.74 10.46
C GLY A 114 -6.27 -15.62 10.56
N ASP A 115 -5.35 -15.59 9.59
CA ASP A 115 -4.15 -16.44 9.59
C ASP A 115 -2.88 -15.70 10.02
N GLY A 116 -2.97 -14.35 10.13
CA GLY A 116 -1.87 -13.46 10.44
C GLY A 116 -1.09 -13.01 9.22
N ALA A 117 -0.04 -12.21 9.45
CA ALA A 117 0.77 -11.57 8.42
C ALA A 117 2.18 -12.13 8.38
N PHE A 118 2.76 -12.18 7.17
CA PHE A 118 4.06 -12.81 6.91
C PHE A 118 4.93 -11.98 5.98
N HIS A 119 6.24 -11.98 6.26
CA HIS A 119 7.29 -11.47 5.38
C HIS A 119 8.23 -12.62 5.00
N ASN A 120 8.32 -12.94 3.72
CA ASN A 120 9.16 -14.03 3.20
C ASN A 120 8.95 -15.36 3.96
N GLY A 121 7.70 -15.70 4.31
CA GLY A 121 7.31 -16.90 5.02
C GLY A 121 7.53 -16.88 6.54
N LYS A 122 8.02 -15.78 7.10
CA LYS A 122 8.14 -15.59 8.55
C LYS A 122 6.98 -14.72 9.05
N ARG A 123 6.33 -15.15 10.13
CA ARG A 123 5.27 -14.36 10.77
C ARG A 123 5.84 -13.00 11.21
N MET A 124 5.12 -11.93 10.91
CA MET A 124 5.49 -10.58 11.30
C MET A 124 4.95 -10.23 12.69
N SER A 125 5.59 -9.27 13.32
CA SER A 125 5.12 -8.57 14.51
C SER A 125 5.64 -7.14 14.50
N HIS A 126 4.81 -6.20 14.92
CA HIS A 126 5.20 -4.80 15.06
C HIS A 126 6.23 -4.59 16.19
N SER A 127 6.86 -3.41 16.23
CA SER A 127 7.95 -3.08 17.17
C SER A 127 7.50 -2.94 18.63
N GLY A 128 6.22 -2.70 18.87
CA GLY A 128 5.69 -2.40 20.20
C GLY A 128 6.01 -0.99 20.72
N CYS A 129 6.52 -0.08 19.86
CA CYS A 129 6.83 1.31 20.24
C CYS A 129 5.56 2.06 20.64
N THR A 130 5.57 2.67 21.84
CA THR A 130 4.46 3.46 22.39
C THR A 130 4.77 4.95 22.43
N GLU A 131 6.06 5.34 22.34
CA GLU A 131 6.48 6.72 22.55
C GLU A 131 6.94 7.39 21.27
N LEU A 132 6.27 8.50 20.89
CA LEU A 132 6.61 9.29 19.71
C LEU A 132 8.10 9.71 19.64
N LYS A 133 8.70 10.04 20.80
CA LYS A 133 10.11 10.47 20.86
C LYS A 133 11.12 9.38 20.50
N GLN A 134 10.71 8.14 20.53
CA GLN A 134 11.53 6.98 20.19
C GLN A 134 11.21 6.48 18.77
N ALA A 135 10.07 6.88 18.22
CA ALA A 135 9.53 6.35 16.98
C ALA A 135 10.32 6.78 15.74
N VAL A 136 10.55 5.81 14.86
CA VAL A 136 10.96 6.02 13.46
C VAL A 136 9.72 5.92 12.59
N VAL A 137 9.31 7.05 11.98
CA VAL A 137 8.02 7.18 11.28
C VAL A 137 8.22 7.31 9.78
N GLY A 138 7.54 6.47 9.01
CA GLY A 138 7.38 6.66 7.56
C GLY A 138 6.41 7.80 7.27
N VAL A 139 6.66 8.56 6.20
CA VAL A 139 5.80 9.68 5.83
C VAL A 139 5.53 9.71 4.32
N SER A 140 4.29 10.01 3.95
CA SER A 140 3.94 10.50 2.62
C SER A 140 3.60 11.99 2.72
N GLY A 141 4.36 12.82 2.00
CA GLY A 141 4.31 14.27 2.18
C GLY A 141 5.13 14.76 3.38
N LEU A 142 4.98 16.03 3.71
CA LEU A 142 5.72 16.67 4.79
C LEU A 142 4.75 17.39 5.74
N ALA A 143 4.99 17.24 7.04
CA ALA A 143 4.28 18.04 8.02
C ALA A 143 4.59 19.55 7.86
N SER A 144 3.59 20.41 8.11
CA SER A 144 3.75 21.86 8.07
C SER A 144 4.58 22.42 9.25
N PHE A 145 4.91 21.56 10.20
CA PHE A 145 5.74 21.87 11.37
C PHE A 145 6.72 20.70 11.62
N ARG A 146 7.59 20.84 12.63
CA ARG A 146 8.55 19.79 13.01
C ARG A 146 7.98 18.90 14.13
N PRO A 147 7.48 17.69 13.82
CA PRO A 147 7.03 16.74 14.84
C PRO A 147 8.19 16.25 15.73
N LYS A 148 7.84 15.79 16.94
CA LYS A 148 8.84 15.37 17.96
C LYS A 148 9.12 13.87 17.94
N TRP A 149 9.09 13.21 16.78
CA TRP A 149 9.55 11.84 16.61
C TRP A 149 11.09 11.73 16.63
N ALA A 150 11.64 10.53 16.80
CA ALA A 150 13.09 10.32 16.79
C ALA A 150 13.67 10.56 15.40
N GLN A 151 13.07 9.94 14.38
CA GLN A 151 13.48 10.05 12.98
C GLN A 151 12.27 9.87 12.06
N PHE A 152 12.41 10.25 10.80
CA PHE A 152 11.42 9.94 9.76
C PHE A 152 12.06 9.36 8.51
N ARG A 153 11.23 8.72 7.68
CA ARG A 153 11.59 8.21 6.36
C ARG A 153 10.51 8.60 5.36
N ALA A 154 10.92 9.13 4.21
CA ALA A 154 10.05 9.35 3.06
C ALA A 154 10.61 8.47 1.93
N LEU A 155 10.14 7.22 1.83
CA LEU A 155 10.73 6.23 0.95
C LEU A 155 10.04 6.21 -0.43
N GLY A 156 8.74 6.55 -0.50
CA GLY A 156 8.03 6.85 -1.74
C GLY A 156 7.29 5.65 -2.37
N SER A 157 6.98 4.63 -1.58
CA SER A 157 6.03 3.56 -1.89
C SER A 157 5.16 3.36 -0.65
N ALA A 158 3.90 3.83 -0.69
CA ALA A 158 3.01 3.76 0.47
C ALA A 158 2.76 2.30 0.89
N ALA A 159 2.57 1.40 -0.07
CA ALA A 159 2.35 0.00 0.20
C ALA A 159 3.53 -0.65 0.94
N LEU A 160 4.78 -0.39 0.51
CA LEU A 160 5.96 -0.93 1.20
C LEU A 160 6.19 -0.27 2.56
N ASP A 161 6.06 1.07 2.63
CA ASP A 161 6.31 1.83 3.85
C ASP A 161 5.38 1.36 4.99
N ILE A 162 4.10 1.12 4.68
CA ILE A 162 3.11 0.59 5.63
C ILE A 162 3.47 -0.85 6.04
N CYS A 163 3.91 -1.70 5.11
CA CYS A 163 4.37 -3.06 5.43
C CYS A 163 5.57 -3.08 6.39
N LEU A 164 6.45 -2.07 6.34
CA LEU A 164 7.56 -1.97 7.29
C LEU A 164 7.08 -1.73 8.73
N VAL A 165 5.90 -1.13 8.93
CA VAL A 165 5.30 -1.00 10.27
C VAL A 165 4.83 -2.37 10.76
N ALA A 166 4.17 -3.15 9.90
CA ALA A 166 3.75 -4.51 10.22
C ALA A 166 4.95 -5.43 10.55
N GLN A 167 6.09 -5.18 9.92
CA GLN A 167 7.33 -5.91 10.14
C GLN A 167 8.11 -5.45 11.38
N GLY A 168 7.75 -4.30 11.98
CA GLY A 168 8.46 -3.71 13.12
C GLY A 168 9.76 -3.00 12.75
N VAL A 169 9.97 -2.67 11.49
CA VAL A 169 11.12 -1.90 10.98
C VAL A 169 10.89 -0.41 11.13
N LEU A 170 9.66 0.03 10.85
CA LEU A 170 9.16 1.35 11.22
C LEU A 170 8.19 1.21 12.40
N ASP A 171 8.06 2.26 13.19
CA ASP A 171 7.16 2.29 14.33
C ASP A 171 5.78 2.85 13.96
N GLY A 172 5.69 3.64 12.90
CA GLY A 172 4.46 4.18 12.35
C GLY A 172 4.63 4.72 10.95
N TRP A 173 3.50 5.03 10.32
CA TRP A 173 3.43 5.71 9.02
C TRP A 173 2.29 6.71 9.03
N ILE A 174 2.50 7.88 8.44
CA ILE A 174 1.52 8.96 8.40
C ILE A 174 1.44 9.60 7.03
N ASP A 175 0.23 9.78 6.55
CA ASP A 175 -0.07 10.46 5.30
C ASP A 175 -0.38 11.95 5.54
N PHE A 176 0.34 12.84 4.86
CA PHE A 176 0.07 14.27 4.84
C PHE A 176 -0.63 14.74 3.57
N HIS A 177 -0.91 13.82 2.65
CA HIS A 177 -1.70 14.06 1.44
C HIS A 177 -3.02 13.27 1.50
N SER A 178 -3.27 12.48 0.49
CA SER A 178 -4.33 11.47 0.43
C SER A 178 -4.00 10.46 -0.66
N HIS A 179 -4.41 9.22 -0.46
CA HIS A 179 -4.11 8.10 -1.35
C HIS A 179 -5.39 7.47 -1.92
N GLY A 180 -5.27 6.84 -3.10
CA GLY A 180 -6.26 5.91 -3.61
C GLY A 180 -6.25 4.61 -2.80
N VAL A 181 -7.34 3.88 -2.87
CA VAL A 181 -7.47 2.63 -2.10
C VAL A 181 -6.42 1.58 -2.49
N TRP A 182 -5.94 1.60 -3.71
CA TRP A 182 -4.91 0.70 -4.24
C TRP A 182 -3.53 0.90 -3.61
N ASP A 183 -3.20 2.12 -3.16
CA ASP A 183 -1.92 2.46 -2.52
C ASP A 183 -1.78 1.85 -1.11
N TYR A 184 -2.90 1.62 -0.40
CA TYR A 184 -2.84 1.28 1.03
C TYR A 184 -3.64 0.03 1.44
N MET A 185 -4.71 -0.38 0.74
CA MET A 185 -5.63 -1.43 1.24
C MET A 185 -4.91 -2.75 1.52
N ALA A 186 -4.02 -3.19 0.62
CA ALA A 186 -3.26 -4.42 0.82
C ALA A 186 -2.42 -4.35 2.11
N SER A 187 -1.73 -3.24 2.31
CA SER A 187 -0.84 -3.04 3.45
C SER A 187 -1.60 -2.84 4.76
N ILE A 188 -2.78 -2.19 4.73
CA ILE A 188 -3.65 -2.07 5.92
C ILE A 188 -4.17 -3.44 6.35
N MET A 189 -4.60 -4.30 5.43
CA MET A 189 -4.97 -5.68 5.76
C MET A 189 -3.79 -6.45 6.37
N ILE A 190 -2.58 -6.28 5.83
CA ILE A 190 -1.37 -6.89 6.38
C ILE A 190 -1.08 -6.36 7.80
N CYS A 191 -1.29 -5.06 8.05
CA CYS A 191 -1.16 -4.45 9.36
C CYS A 191 -2.19 -5.00 10.35
N GLU A 192 -3.46 -5.11 9.95
CA GLU A 192 -4.53 -5.68 10.76
C GLU A 192 -4.17 -7.10 11.24
N GLU A 193 -3.73 -7.96 10.33
CA GLU A 193 -3.32 -9.34 10.62
C GLU A 193 -2.00 -9.45 11.41
N ALA A 194 -1.18 -8.39 11.43
CA ALA A 194 0.01 -8.27 12.27
C ALA A 194 -0.27 -7.67 13.66
N GLY A 195 -1.52 -7.24 13.94
CA GLY A 195 -1.91 -6.59 15.19
C GLY A 195 -1.46 -5.13 15.30
N VAL A 196 -1.19 -4.48 14.18
CA VAL A 196 -0.82 -3.06 14.09
C VAL A 196 -2.08 -2.19 14.19
N SER A 197 -1.99 -1.06 14.87
CA SER A 197 -3.08 -0.08 14.99
C SER A 197 -3.11 0.85 13.80
N PHE A 198 -4.31 1.17 13.29
CA PHE A 198 -4.48 2.09 12.18
C PHE A 198 -5.77 2.89 12.29
N ALA A 199 -5.83 4.03 11.63
CA ALA A 199 -7.01 4.89 11.53
C ALA A 199 -7.00 5.67 10.21
N GLU A 200 -8.16 6.16 9.83
CA GLU A 200 -8.30 7.20 8.81
C GLU A 200 -8.40 8.57 9.50
N HIS A 201 -7.76 9.59 8.93
CA HIS A 201 -7.67 10.91 9.56
C HIS A 201 -9.02 11.56 9.91
N GLU A 202 -10.03 11.38 9.08
CA GLU A 202 -11.38 11.92 9.25
C GLU A 202 -12.37 10.86 9.76
N ASP A 203 -11.87 9.75 10.29
CA ASP A 203 -12.65 8.64 10.84
C ASP A 203 -13.60 7.98 9.81
N ARG A 204 -13.19 7.99 8.53
CA ARG A 204 -13.90 7.32 7.43
C ARG A 204 -13.43 5.88 7.28
N ASP A 205 -14.25 5.04 6.63
CA ASP A 205 -13.85 3.68 6.30
C ASP A 205 -12.66 3.67 5.33
N LEU A 206 -11.62 2.89 5.66
CA LEU A 206 -10.45 2.65 4.80
C LEU A 206 -10.73 1.58 3.74
N PHE A 207 -11.64 0.65 4.00
CA PHE A 207 -11.95 -0.43 3.07
C PHE A 207 -13.09 -0.02 2.11
N VAL A 208 -12.74 0.71 1.06
CA VAL A 208 -13.66 1.25 0.07
C VAL A 208 -13.37 0.69 -1.33
N THR A 209 -14.38 0.65 -2.18
CA THR A 209 -14.30 0.11 -3.55
C THR A 209 -14.61 1.14 -4.63
N GLU A 210 -14.76 2.40 -4.24
CA GLU A 210 -15.00 3.51 -5.16
C GLU A 210 -13.67 4.11 -5.65
N TYR A 211 -13.46 4.09 -6.96
CA TYR A 211 -12.24 4.59 -7.60
C TYR A 211 -11.89 6.04 -7.23
N ALA A 212 -12.88 6.92 -7.19
CA ALA A 212 -12.67 8.34 -6.88
C ALA A 212 -12.37 8.63 -5.39
N SER A 213 -12.56 7.63 -4.51
CA SER A 213 -12.37 7.82 -3.07
C SER A 213 -10.90 7.95 -2.71
N LYS A 214 -10.58 9.03 -1.99
CA LYS A 214 -9.26 9.25 -1.38
C LYS A 214 -9.36 9.16 0.13
N ARG A 215 -8.32 8.60 0.76
CA ARG A 215 -8.20 8.43 2.21
C ARG A 215 -6.84 8.90 2.70
N THR A 216 -6.77 9.17 3.98
CA THR A 216 -5.54 9.62 4.66
C THR A 216 -5.25 8.64 5.80
N PRO A 217 -4.68 7.47 5.49
CA PRO A 217 -4.37 6.46 6.50
C PRO A 217 -3.24 6.90 7.43
N ILE A 218 -3.33 6.48 8.68
CA ILE A 218 -2.32 6.61 9.72
C ILE A 218 -2.14 5.23 10.34
N VAL A 219 -0.92 4.78 10.49
CA VAL A 219 -0.56 3.44 10.96
C VAL A 219 0.47 3.54 12.07
N ALA A 220 0.33 2.77 13.12
CA ALA A 220 1.27 2.77 14.25
C ALA A 220 1.38 1.40 14.91
N ALA A 221 2.55 1.09 15.44
CA ALA A 221 2.82 -0.16 16.16
C ALA A 221 1.84 -0.39 17.32
N THR A 222 1.40 0.67 17.99
CA THR A 222 0.50 0.57 19.15
C THR A 222 -0.59 1.63 19.13
N PRO A 223 -1.70 1.45 19.88
CA PRO A 223 -2.76 2.45 20.01
C PRO A 223 -2.25 3.80 20.55
N GLU A 224 -1.33 3.78 21.49
CA GLU A 224 -0.76 5.00 22.11
C GLU A 224 0.03 5.82 21.07
N LEU A 225 0.82 5.14 20.26
CA LEU A 225 1.55 5.81 19.18
C LEU A 225 0.60 6.29 18.08
N LEU A 226 -0.46 5.54 17.78
CA LEU A 226 -1.49 5.94 16.82
C LEU A 226 -2.15 7.26 17.24
N GLU A 227 -2.58 7.39 18.50
CA GLU A 227 -3.16 8.63 19.05
C GLU A 227 -2.18 9.82 18.88
N ALA A 228 -0.90 9.60 19.16
CA ALA A 228 0.12 10.64 18.99
C ALA A 228 0.28 11.07 17.52
N LEU A 229 0.24 10.12 16.56
CA LEU A 229 0.33 10.41 15.12
C LEU A 229 -0.94 11.09 14.59
N GLN A 230 -2.13 10.71 15.07
CA GLN A 230 -3.39 11.41 14.76
C GLN A 230 -3.35 12.87 15.23
N GLY A 231 -2.79 13.13 16.42
CA GLY A 231 -2.55 14.48 16.93
C GLY A 231 -1.61 15.29 16.03
N ILE A 232 -0.56 14.67 15.48
CA ILE A 232 0.33 15.31 14.50
C ILE A 232 -0.43 15.64 13.22
N ARG A 233 -1.22 14.72 12.68
CA ARG A 233 -1.96 14.93 11.44
C ARG A 233 -3.00 16.05 11.59
N SER A 234 -3.72 16.08 12.70
CA SER A 234 -4.73 17.12 12.99
C SER A 234 -4.13 18.52 13.11
N ASN A 235 -2.86 18.64 13.53
CA ASN A 235 -2.15 19.92 13.61
C ASN A 235 -1.48 20.34 12.30
N HIS A 236 -1.55 19.51 11.26
CA HIS A 236 -0.96 19.82 9.94
C HIS A 236 -1.76 20.90 9.19
N GLY A 237 -3.05 21.03 9.47
CA GLY A 237 -3.93 22.06 8.89
C GLY A 237 -4.58 21.61 7.62
#